data_1cff10ecf32f5c0d604be592afa0dc98
#
_entry.id   1cff10ecf32f5c0d604be592afa0dc98
#
_cell.length_a   1.000
_cell.length_b   1.000
_cell.length_c   1.000
_cell.angle_alpha   90.00
_cell.angle_beta   90.00
_cell.angle_gamma   90.00
#
_symmetry.space_group_name_H-M   'P 1'
#
loop_
_entity.id
_entity.type
_entity.pdbx_description
1 polymer ?
#
loop_
_entity_poly.entity_id
_entity_poly.type
_entity_poly.pdbx_seq_one_letter_code
_entity_poly.pdbx_strand_id
1 'polypeptide(L)'
;MHRKRLGEGQRFFPYFYLFFLLLLFGFLFPGPVPAQGTGGEKLSPFDRLAEEATLLNKRGQADQVIALLEPSRNDKKNDSALFFNELGVAYRQKGRLADAVWAYRAALARDHENPVIMKNLGDAHLLKKEYPAAVELYEKALQSNPRFHQAHASLGIAYYQMEKYPQALEAFEIVLKLDPQHEQAKKYKEAILKRKKNSK
;
A
#
# COMPACT_ATOMS: atom_id res chain seq x y z
N MET A 1 -14.80 77.83 -53.08
CA MET A 1 -15.76 78.50 -52.21
C MET A 1 -16.67 77.45 -51.60
N HIS A 2 -16.88 77.60 -50.32
CA HIS A 2 -17.86 76.88 -49.38
C HIS A 2 -17.69 75.40 -49.09
N ARG A 3 -17.11 75.24 -47.99
CA ARG A 3 -17.50 74.51 -46.73
C ARG A 3 -18.94 74.06 -46.67
N LYS A 4 -19.14 72.81 -46.26
CA LYS A 4 -19.95 72.47 -45.08
C LYS A 4 -19.61 71.12 -44.46
N ARG A 5 -19.32 71.17 -43.15
CA ARG A 5 -19.23 70.06 -42.23
C ARG A 5 -20.64 69.45 -42.04
N LEU A 6 -20.69 68.24 -41.57
CA LEU A 6 -21.62 67.64 -40.63
C LEU A 6 -21.41 66.12 -40.76
N GLY A 7 -21.30 65.32 -39.77
CA GLY A 7 -21.54 65.41 -38.39
C GLY A 7 -21.27 64.00 -37.82
N GLU A 8 -20.69 63.95 -36.66
CA GLU A 8 -20.50 62.76 -35.89
C GLU A 8 -21.85 62.09 -35.61
N GLY A 9 -21.97 60.80 -35.89
CA GLY A 9 -23.13 59.95 -35.52
C GLY A 9 -22.67 58.64 -34.99
N GLN A 10 -22.32 58.65 -33.71
CA GLN A 10 -22.52 57.59 -32.71
C GLN A 10 -22.67 56.17 -33.26
N ARG A 11 -21.57 55.45 -33.26
CA ARG A 11 -21.62 53.99 -33.19
C ARG A 11 -21.76 53.55 -31.72
N PHE A 12 -23.01 53.51 -31.27
CA PHE A 12 -23.38 52.81 -30.03
C PHE A 12 -24.39 51.73 -30.40
N PHE A 13 -24.17 50.53 -29.76
CA PHE A 13 -24.99 49.34 -29.80
C PHE A 13 -24.57 48.21 -30.76
N PRO A 14 -23.76 47.27 -30.27
CA PRO A 14 -24.16 45.89 -30.37
C PRO A 14 -24.13 45.12 -29.01
N TYR A 15 -23.68 45.70 -27.91
CA TYR A 15 -23.52 44.93 -26.67
C TYR A 15 -24.84 44.75 -25.86
N PHE A 16 -25.83 45.54 -26.10
CA PHE A 16 -27.12 45.45 -25.37
C PHE A 16 -27.99 44.27 -25.84
N TYR A 17 -27.86 43.84 -27.09
CA TYR A 17 -28.61 42.70 -27.62
C TYR A 17 -28.03 41.37 -27.18
N LEU A 18 -26.71 41.29 -26.94
CA LEU A 18 -26.06 40.08 -26.45
C LEU A 18 -26.42 39.82 -25.00
N PHE A 19 -26.61 40.87 -24.21
CA PHE A 19 -26.99 40.73 -22.79
C PHE A 19 -28.45 40.27 -22.60
N PHE A 20 -29.33 40.63 -23.50
CA PHE A 20 -30.75 40.24 -23.44
C PHE A 20 -30.96 38.81 -23.97
N LEU A 21 -30.16 38.33 -24.90
CA LEU A 21 -30.21 36.95 -25.37
C LEU A 21 -29.66 35.94 -24.35
N LEU A 22 -28.74 36.33 -23.48
CA LEU A 22 -28.23 35.51 -22.39
C LEU A 22 -29.23 35.33 -21.25
N LEU A 23 -30.21 36.25 -21.10
CA LEU A 23 -31.26 36.13 -20.10
C LEU A 23 -32.41 35.20 -20.53
N LEU A 24 -32.59 34.97 -21.84
CA LEU A 24 -33.68 34.13 -22.38
C LEU A 24 -33.31 32.66 -22.53
N PHE A 25 -32.03 32.32 -22.49
CA PHE A 25 -31.53 30.92 -22.62
C PHE A 25 -31.07 30.30 -21.30
N GLY A 26 -31.61 30.71 -20.15
CA GLY A 26 -31.52 29.93 -18.92
C GLY A 26 -30.16 29.22 -18.69
N PHE A 27 -29.02 29.80 -19.15
CA PHE A 27 -27.72 29.33 -18.70
C PHE A 27 -27.56 29.76 -17.25
N LEU A 28 -28.06 28.89 -16.35
CA LEU A 28 -27.54 28.84 -15.02
C LEU A 28 -26.01 28.74 -15.15
N PHE A 29 -25.30 29.83 -14.94
CA PHE A 29 -23.92 29.70 -14.48
C PHE A 29 -24.03 28.86 -13.19
N PRO A 30 -23.41 27.68 -13.14
CA PRO A 30 -23.21 27.08 -11.84
C PRO A 30 -22.45 28.14 -11.04
N GLY A 31 -23.11 28.68 -10.02
CA GLY A 31 -22.43 29.51 -9.03
C GLY A 31 -21.13 28.81 -8.64
N PRO A 32 -20.13 29.52 -8.10
CA PRO A 32 -18.91 28.88 -7.68
C PRO A 32 -19.34 27.65 -6.88
N VAL A 33 -19.05 26.46 -7.44
CA VAL A 33 -19.23 25.21 -6.73
C VAL A 33 -18.50 25.48 -5.42
N PRO A 34 -19.18 25.46 -4.26
CA PRO A 34 -18.46 25.59 -3.01
C PRO A 34 -17.37 24.52 -3.14
N ALA A 35 -16.12 24.94 -3.08
CA ALA A 35 -15.02 24.01 -3.00
C ALA A 35 -15.48 23.04 -1.91
N GLN A 36 -15.92 21.84 -2.31
CA GLN A 36 -16.06 20.75 -1.39
C GLN A 36 -14.66 20.65 -0.86
N GLY A 37 -14.47 21.31 0.29
CA GLY A 37 -13.29 21.07 1.07
C GLY A 37 -13.21 19.56 1.10
N THR A 38 -12.21 19.02 0.45
CA THR A 38 -11.73 17.71 0.78
C THR A 38 -11.52 17.79 2.27
N GLY A 39 -12.59 17.46 3.00
CA GLY A 39 -12.52 17.25 4.42
C GLY A 39 -11.48 16.17 4.56
N GLY A 40 -10.25 16.60 4.74
CA GLY A 40 -9.17 15.69 5.06
C GLY A 40 -9.67 14.94 6.26
N GLU A 41 -10.08 13.70 6.04
CA GLU A 41 -10.55 12.82 7.09
C GLU A 41 -9.46 12.90 8.14
N LYS A 42 -9.79 13.52 9.30
CA LYS A 42 -8.78 13.72 10.34
C LYS A 42 -8.38 12.33 10.76
N LEU A 43 -7.17 11.93 10.34
CA LEU A 43 -6.56 10.66 10.73
C LEU A 43 -6.80 10.45 12.23
N SER A 44 -7.20 9.25 12.58
CA SER A 44 -7.35 8.89 13.99
C SER A 44 -6.03 9.14 14.73
N PRO A 45 -6.04 9.35 16.03
CA PRO A 45 -4.80 9.47 16.80
C PRO A 45 -3.87 8.27 16.59
N PHE A 46 -4.43 7.08 16.40
CA PHE A 46 -3.67 5.85 16.19
C PHE A 46 -3.08 5.77 14.78
N ASP A 47 -3.76 6.27 13.75
CA ASP A 47 -3.20 6.32 12.40
C ASP A 47 -2.03 7.30 12.32
N ARG A 48 -2.10 8.44 13.02
CA ARG A 48 -0.95 9.37 13.10
C ARG A 48 0.27 8.73 13.76
N LEU A 49 0.08 8.00 14.86
CA LEU A 49 1.15 7.24 15.49
C LEU A 49 1.71 6.16 14.56
N ALA A 50 0.84 5.52 13.78
CA ALA A 50 1.23 4.50 12.81
C ALA A 50 2.04 5.07 11.64
N GLU A 51 1.70 6.24 11.14
CA GLU A 51 2.48 6.94 10.11
C GLU A 51 3.89 7.29 10.61
N GLU A 52 4.01 7.82 11.82
CA GLU A 52 5.31 8.06 12.46
C GLU A 52 6.10 6.76 12.61
N ALA A 53 5.46 5.70 13.09
CA ALA A 53 6.05 4.37 13.22
C ALA A 53 6.54 3.81 11.89
N THR A 54 5.80 4.05 10.79
CA THR A 54 6.23 3.64 9.45
C THR A 54 7.56 4.29 9.06
N LEU A 55 7.76 5.57 9.36
CA LEU A 55 9.02 6.27 9.10
C LEU A 55 10.17 5.72 9.95
N LEU A 56 9.90 5.44 11.23
CA LEU A 56 10.87 4.86 12.15
C LEU A 56 11.27 3.44 11.73
N ASN A 57 10.31 2.60 11.33
CA ASN A 57 10.56 1.25 10.81
C ASN A 57 11.43 1.26 9.56
N LYS A 58 11.19 2.18 8.62
CA LYS A 58 12.02 2.36 7.41
C LYS A 58 13.46 2.74 7.75
N ARG A 59 13.69 3.39 8.89
CA ARG A 59 15.02 3.74 9.40
C ARG A 59 15.65 2.64 10.27
N GLY A 60 14.96 1.51 10.47
CA GLY A 60 15.42 0.42 11.35
C GLY A 60 15.36 0.74 12.84
N GLN A 61 14.58 1.76 13.24
CA GLN A 61 14.48 2.25 14.62
C GLN A 61 13.39 1.50 15.41
N ALA A 62 13.42 0.17 15.40
CA ALA A 62 12.38 -0.68 15.97
C ALA A 62 12.11 -0.42 17.47
N ASP A 63 13.14 -0.10 18.26
CA ASP A 63 12.97 0.22 19.68
C ASP A 63 12.12 1.48 19.88
N GLN A 64 12.29 2.48 19.01
CA GLN A 64 11.49 3.71 19.06
C GLN A 64 10.04 3.45 18.66
N VAL A 65 9.80 2.60 17.66
CA VAL A 65 8.45 2.17 17.28
C VAL A 65 7.76 1.47 18.44
N ILE A 66 8.44 0.54 19.10
CA ILE A 66 7.89 -0.17 20.24
C ILE A 66 7.56 0.81 21.36
N ALA A 67 8.48 1.71 21.72
CA ALA A 67 8.24 2.72 22.74
C ALA A 67 7.07 3.65 22.40
N LEU A 68 6.88 3.98 21.13
CA LEU A 68 5.81 4.84 20.64
C LEU A 68 4.44 4.15 20.68
N LEU A 69 4.35 2.90 20.22
CA LEU A 69 3.08 2.21 19.96
C LEU A 69 2.63 1.30 21.12
N GLU A 70 3.56 0.65 21.82
CA GLU A 70 3.22 -0.35 22.86
C GLU A 70 2.32 0.18 23.98
N PRO A 71 2.44 1.45 24.46
CA PRO A 71 1.54 1.99 25.47
C PRO A 71 0.05 1.98 25.07
N SER A 72 -0.25 2.13 23.77
CA SER A 72 -1.62 2.20 23.23
C SER A 72 -2.11 0.88 22.61
N ARG A 73 -1.33 -0.20 22.69
CA ARG A 73 -1.66 -1.47 22.03
C ARG A 73 -2.94 -2.13 22.52
N ASN A 74 -3.33 -1.87 23.77
CA ASN A 74 -4.51 -2.45 24.41
C ASN A 74 -5.70 -1.46 24.47
N ASP A 75 -5.58 -0.28 23.87
CA ASP A 75 -6.69 0.66 23.81
C ASP A 75 -7.81 0.08 22.93
N LYS A 76 -8.99 -0.09 23.53
CA LYS A 76 -10.17 -0.64 22.83
C LYS A 76 -10.66 0.23 21.69
N LYS A 77 -10.27 1.50 21.67
CA LYS A 77 -10.62 2.46 20.60
C LYS A 77 -9.64 2.40 19.43
N ASN A 78 -8.54 1.64 19.59
CA ASN A 78 -7.56 1.50 18.52
C ASN A 78 -8.09 0.55 17.45
N ASP A 79 -8.58 1.12 16.35
CA ASP A 79 -9.10 0.43 15.17
C ASP A 79 -8.13 0.46 13.97
N SER A 80 -6.95 1.02 14.14
CA SER A 80 -5.95 1.16 13.07
C SER A 80 -5.25 -0.16 12.77
N ALA A 81 -5.50 -0.72 11.58
CA ALA A 81 -4.76 -1.87 11.07
C ALA A 81 -3.28 -1.54 10.86
N LEU A 82 -2.99 -0.31 10.36
CA LEU A 82 -1.62 0.16 10.14
C LEU A 82 -0.83 0.20 11.45
N PHE A 83 -1.43 0.69 12.55
CA PHE A 83 -0.80 0.71 13.87
C PHE A 83 -0.27 -0.67 14.28
N PHE A 84 -1.12 -1.67 14.19
CA PHE A 84 -0.74 -3.03 14.58
C PHE A 84 0.24 -3.67 13.59
N ASN A 85 0.13 -3.36 12.29
CA ASN A 85 1.11 -3.82 11.32
C ASN A 85 2.51 -3.26 11.63
N GLU A 86 2.62 -1.95 11.88
CA GLU A 86 3.91 -1.31 12.16
C GLU A 86 4.51 -1.80 13.50
N LEU A 87 3.69 -2.03 14.51
CA LEU A 87 4.14 -2.64 15.76
C LEU A 87 4.64 -4.07 15.52
N GLY A 88 3.96 -4.85 14.67
CA GLY A 88 4.37 -6.19 14.25
C GLY A 88 5.72 -6.18 13.51
N VAL A 89 5.95 -5.22 12.62
CA VAL A 89 7.23 -5.02 11.92
C VAL A 89 8.35 -4.77 12.92
N ALA A 90 8.14 -3.90 13.90
CA ALA A 90 9.14 -3.59 14.91
C ALA A 90 9.44 -4.80 15.82
N TYR A 91 8.44 -5.53 16.28
CA TYR A 91 8.65 -6.76 17.05
C TYR A 91 9.41 -7.81 16.26
N ARG A 92 9.10 -8.00 14.98
CA ARG A 92 9.83 -8.92 14.10
C ARG A 92 11.28 -8.51 13.93
N GLN A 93 11.58 -7.23 13.72
CA GLN A 93 12.96 -6.71 13.65
C GLN A 93 13.76 -6.97 14.93
N LYS A 94 13.09 -6.95 16.09
CA LYS A 94 13.70 -7.27 17.41
C LYS A 94 13.73 -8.76 17.73
N GLY A 95 13.26 -9.63 16.82
CA GLY A 95 13.20 -11.07 17.06
C GLY A 95 12.09 -11.50 18.04
N ARG A 96 11.21 -10.57 18.49
CA ARG A 96 10.06 -10.86 19.35
C ARG A 96 8.94 -11.47 18.51
N LEU A 97 9.16 -12.67 17.98
CA LEU A 97 8.31 -13.27 16.94
C LEU A 97 6.88 -13.58 17.46
N ALA A 98 6.71 -13.93 18.72
CA ALA A 98 5.38 -14.18 19.30
C ALA A 98 4.55 -12.88 19.34
N ASP A 99 5.18 -11.78 19.75
CA ASP A 99 4.54 -10.46 19.78
C ASP A 99 4.24 -9.95 18.36
N ALA A 100 5.14 -10.21 17.39
CA ALA A 100 4.90 -9.89 16.00
C ALA A 100 3.67 -10.61 15.44
N VAL A 101 3.54 -11.92 15.68
CA VAL A 101 2.36 -12.71 15.27
C VAL A 101 1.09 -12.14 15.90
N TRP A 102 1.12 -11.80 17.20
CA TRP A 102 -0.01 -11.18 17.87
C TRP A 102 -0.40 -9.85 17.19
N ALA A 103 0.57 -8.98 16.94
CA ALA A 103 0.32 -7.66 16.33
C ALA A 103 -0.22 -7.79 14.90
N TYR A 104 0.35 -8.66 14.06
CA TYR A 104 -0.15 -8.87 12.70
C TYR A 104 -1.56 -9.49 12.68
N ARG A 105 -1.89 -10.38 13.61
CA ARG A 105 -3.26 -10.90 13.78
C ARG A 105 -4.23 -9.80 14.18
N ALA A 106 -3.81 -8.91 15.09
CA ALA A 106 -4.61 -7.75 15.45
C ALA A 106 -4.83 -6.79 14.27
N ALA A 107 -3.83 -6.62 13.39
CA ALA A 107 -3.94 -5.87 12.14
C ALA A 107 -4.93 -6.54 11.17
N LEU A 108 -4.82 -7.86 10.94
CA LEU A 108 -5.73 -8.61 10.07
C LEU A 108 -7.17 -8.64 10.58
N ALA A 109 -7.39 -8.57 11.88
CA ALA A 109 -8.75 -8.47 12.45
C ALA A 109 -9.44 -7.14 12.06
N ARG A 110 -8.68 -6.13 11.62
CA ARG A 110 -9.15 -4.81 11.21
C ARG A 110 -9.18 -4.65 9.69
N ASP A 111 -8.23 -5.26 9.01
CA ASP A 111 -8.12 -5.27 7.54
C ASP A 111 -7.79 -6.70 7.08
N HIS A 112 -8.85 -7.52 7.01
CA HIS A 112 -8.76 -8.98 6.86
C HIS A 112 -8.34 -9.44 5.46
N GLU A 113 -8.41 -8.59 4.44
CA GLU A 113 -8.03 -8.92 3.05
C GLU A 113 -6.70 -8.31 2.63
N ASN A 114 -5.98 -7.63 3.54
CA ASN A 114 -4.75 -6.95 3.22
C ASN A 114 -3.59 -7.91 2.92
N PRO A 115 -3.13 -8.01 1.66
CA PRO A 115 -2.08 -8.95 1.28
C PRO A 115 -0.73 -8.64 1.94
N VAL A 116 -0.47 -7.37 2.26
CA VAL A 116 0.79 -6.97 2.91
C VAL A 116 0.84 -7.47 4.34
N ILE A 117 -0.27 -7.35 5.08
CA ILE A 117 -0.36 -7.84 6.46
C ILE A 117 -0.29 -9.38 6.48
N MET A 118 -0.99 -10.07 5.56
CA MET A 118 -0.91 -11.53 5.43
C MET A 118 0.53 -11.98 5.18
N LYS A 119 1.22 -11.33 4.24
CA LYS A 119 2.63 -11.63 3.94
C LYS A 119 3.52 -11.37 5.16
N ASN A 120 3.33 -10.28 5.89
CA ASN A 120 4.11 -9.96 7.08
C ASN A 120 3.90 -10.98 8.21
N LEU A 121 2.65 -11.44 8.40
CA LEU A 121 2.34 -12.54 9.32
C LEU A 121 3.00 -13.85 8.87
N GLY A 122 2.96 -14.15 7.58
CA GLY A 122 3.66 -15.28 6.98
C GLY A 122 5.16 -15.23 7.24
N ASP A 123 5.79 -14.07 7.10
CA ASP A 123 7.21 -13.87 7.42
C ASP A 123 7.53 -14.17 8.89
N ALA A 124 6.65 -13.76 9.81
CA ALA A 124 6.82 -14.07 11.23
C ALA A 124 6.75 -15.59 11.49
N HIS A 125 5.80 -16.30 10.85
CA HIS A 125 5.72 -17.77 10.91
C HIS A 125 6.93 -18.44 10.24
N LEU A 126 7.41 -17.93 9.10
CA LEU A 126 8.62 -18.42 8.44
C LEU A 126 9.85 -18.35 9.37
N LEU A 127 10.05 -17.21 10.04
CA LEU A 127 11.13 -17.03 11.01
C LEU A 127 11.00 -17.95 12.23
N LYS A 128 9.76 -18.27 12.63
CA LYS A 128 9.49 -19.28 13.66
C LYS A 128 9.66 -20.72 13.16
N LYS A 129 10.00 -20.92 11.88
CA LYS A 129 10.07 -22.22 11.19
C LYS A 129 8.74 -22.98 11.11
N GLU A 130 7.63 -22.26 11.26
CA GLU A 130 6.27 -22.77 11.10
C GLU A 130 5.87 -22.67 9.62
N TYR A 131 6.62 -23.38 8.75
CA TYR A 131 6.57 -23.23 7.30
C TYR A 131 5.17 -23.49 6.69
N PRO A 132 4.40 -24.49 7.11
CA PRO A 132 3.06 -24.70 6.55
C PRO A 132 2.13 -23.51 6.79
N ALA A 133 2.17 -22.89 7.98
CA ALA A 133 1.38 -21.72 8.30
C ALA A 133 1.82 -20.48 7.47
N ALA A 134 3.13 -20.36 7.24
CA ALA A 134 3.66 -19.30 6.37
C ALA A 134 3.17 -19.46 4.92
N VAL A 135 3.20 -20.69 4.38
CA VAL A 135 2.71 -21.00 3.01
C VAL A 135 1.25 -20.61 2.86
N GLU A 136 0.38 -21.04 3.78
CA GLU A 136 -1.05 -20.69 3.73
C GLU A 136 -1.29 -19.18 3.66
N LEU A 137 -0.54 -18.40 4.45
CA LEU A 137 -0.66 -16.94 4.49
C LEU A 137 -0.16 -16.28 3.20
N TYR A 138 0.93 -16.78 2.61
CA TYR A 138 1.42 -16.26 1.33
C TYR A 138 0.46 -16.60 0.19
N GLU A 139 -0.11 -17.81 0.18
CA GLU A 139 -1.11 -18.18 -0.81
C GLU A 139 -2.36 -17.30 -0.72
N LYS A 140 -2.86 -17.00 0.49
CA LYS A 140 -3.95 -16.05 0.70
C LYS A 140 -3.59 -14.63 0.21
N ALA A 141 -2.39 -14.17 0.51
CA ALA A 141 -1.91 -12.87 0.03
C ALA A 141 -1.85 -12.82 -1.51
N LEU A 142 -1.47 -13.93 -2.15
CA LEU A 142 -1.40 -14.05 -3.61
C LEU A 142 -2.77 -14.23 -4.27
N GLN A 143 -3.76 -14.76 -3.57
CA GLN A 143 -5.17 -14.75 -4.02
C GLN A 143 -5.70 -13.32 -4.11
N SER A 144 -5.38 -12.46 -3.11
CA SER A 144 -5.76 -11.05 -3.13
C SER A 144 -4.91 -10.21 -4.09
N ASN A 145 -3.62 -10.53 -4.25
CA ASN A 145 -2.71 -9.84 -5.17
C ASN A 145 -1.78 -10.83 -5.89
N PRO A 146 -2.19 -11.38 -7.05
CA PRO A 146 -1.39 -12.37 -7.79
C PRO A 146 -0.02 -11.88 -8.29
N ARG A 147 0.18 -10.56 -8.38
CA ARG A 147 1.45 -9.96 -8.82
C ARG A 147 2.36 -9.51 -7.68
N PHE A 148 2.06 -9.91 -6.45
CA PHE A 148 2.84 -9.53 -5.28
C PHE A 148 4.17 -10.31 -5.23
N HIS A 149 5.19 -9.80 -5.93
CA HIS A 149 6.48 -10.50 -6.09
C HIS A 149 7.16 -10.83 -4.76
N GLN A 150 7.03 -9.98 -3.73
CA GLN A 150 7.59 -10.28 -2.41
C GLN A 150 6.93 -11.50 -1.76
N ALA A 151 5.61 -11.68 -1.93
CA ALA A 151 4.91 -12.86 -1.42
C ALA A 151 5.34 -14.13 -2.17
N HIS A 152 5.51 -14.07 -3.50
CA HIS A 152 6.07 -15.18 -4.27
C HIS A 152 7.49 -15.54 -3.83
N ALA A 153 8.35 -14.54 -3.55
CA ALA A 153 9.70 -14.78 -3.05
C ALA A 153 9.69 -15.47 -1.69
N SER A 154 8.86 -14.99 -0.75
CA SER A 154 8.72 -15.59 0.58
C SER A 154 8.13 -17.01 0.51
N LEU A 155 7.14 -17.24 -0.36
CA LEU A 155 6.57 -18.57 -0.63
C LEU A 155 7.63 -19.54 -1.16
N GLY A 156 8.46 -19.10 -2.12
CA GLY A 156 9.57 -19.87 -2.64
C GLY A 156 10.56 -20.26 -1.55
N ILE A 157 10.90 -19.34 -0.65
CA ILE A 157 11.76 -19.60 0.50
C ILE A 157 11.12 -20.63 1.44
N ALA A 158 9.81 -20.50 1.75
CA ALA A 158 9.11 -21.45 2.61
C ALA A 158 9.11 -22.87 2.02
N TYR A 159 8.81 -23.01 0.74
CA TYR A 159 8.90 -24.30 0.04
C TYR A 159 10.31 -24.86 0.00
N TYR A 160 11.34 -24.01 -0.20
CA TYR A 160 12.74 -24.43 -0.15
C TYR A 160 13.11 -25.01 1.23
N GLN A 161 12.68 -24.36 2.32
CA GLN A 161 12.92 -24.84 3.69
C GLN A 161 12.18 -26.16 3.99
N MET A 162 11.06 -26.39 3.31
CA MET A 162 10.32 -27.66 3.37
C MET A 162 10.89 -28.74 2.42
N GLU A 163 11.98 -28.46 1.72
CA GLU A 163 12.58 -29.31 0.68
C GLU A 163 11.65 -29.58 -0.52
N LYS A 164 10.56 -28.81 -0.65
CA LYS A 164 9.63 -28.85 -1.79
C LYS A 164 10.22 -28.07 -2.97
N TYR A 165 11.33 -28.58 -3.51
CA TYR A 165 12.11 -27.88 -4.52
C TYR A 165 11.38 -27.58 -5.82
N PRO A 166 10.48 -28.44 -6.35
CA PRO A 166 9.70 -28.10 -7.54
C PRO A 166 8.81 -26.87 -7.34
N GLN A 167 8.10 -26.78 -6.20
CA GLN A 167 7.23 -25.65 -5.87
C GLN A 167 8.06 -24.37 -5.59
N ALA A 168 9.20 -24.52 -4.91
CA ALA A 168 10.12 -23.41 -4.70
C ALA A 168 10.64 -22.83 -6.03
N LEU A 169 10.99 -23.70 -6.98
CA LEU A 169 11.47 -23.29 -8.30
C LEU A 169 10.41 -22.51 -9.06
N GLU A 170 9.17 -22.99 -9.08
CA GLU A 170 8.04 -22.32 -9.72
C GLU A 170 7.82 -20.90 -9.13
N ALA A 171 7.81 -20.79 -7.80
CA ALA A 171 7.65 -19.50 -7.13
C ALA A 171 8.77 -18.52 -7.51
N PHE A 172 10.04 -18.96 -7.51
CA PHE A 172 11.15 -18.11 -7.91
C PHE A 172 11.15 -17.76 -9.41
N GLU A 173 10.64 -18.63 -10.28
CA GLU A 173 10.46 -18.31 -11.69
C GLU A 173 9.42 -17.24 -11.93
N ILE A 174 8.34 -17.22 -11.14
CA ILE A 174 7.36 -16.13 -11.15
C ILE A 174 8.03 -14.82 -10.71
N VAL A 175 8.81 -14.85 -9.63
CA VAL A 175 9.56 -13.66 -9.18
C VAL A 175 10.45 -13.13 -10.30
N LEU A 176 11.22 -14.01 -10.97
CA LEU A 176 12.14 -13.60 -12.04
C LEU A 176 11.44 -13.13 -13.32
N LYS A 177 10.19 -13.55 -13.56
CA LYS A 177 9.36 -12.97 -14.64
C LYS A 177 8.90 -11.56 -14.31
N LEU A 178 8.64 -11.24 -13.04
CA LEU A 178 8.20 -9.93 -12.56
C LEU A 178 9.38 -8.97 -12.34
N ASP A 179 10.49 -9.49 -11.81
CA ASP A 179 11.74 -8.78 -11.56
C ASP A 179 12.94 -9.67 -11.98
N PRO A 180 13.39 -9.53 -13.23
CA PRO A 180 14.54 -10.32 -13.75
C PRO A 180 15.85 -10.08 -13.01
N GLN A 181 15.97 -9.02 -12.23
CA GLN A 181 17.17 -8.68 -11.46
C GLN A 181 17.11 -9.11 -9.99
N HIS A 182 16.09 -9.84 -9.59
CA HIS A 182 15.93 -10.28 -8.20
C HIS A 182 17.00 -11.31 -7.80
N GLU A 183 18.10 -10.82 -7.22
CA GLU A 183 19.31 -11.60 -6.93
C GLU A 183 19.06 -12.82 -6.01
N GLN A 184 18.20 -12.66 -5.01
CA GLN A 184 17.91 -13.76 -4.09
C GLN A 184 17.18 -14.92 -4.82
N ALA A 185 16.22 -14.60 -5.70
CA ALA A 185 15.51 -15.61 -6.48
C ALA A 185 16.45 -16.35 -7.45
N LYS A 186 17.40 -15.62 -8.09
CA LYS A 186 18.45 -16.24 -8.91
C LYS A 186 19.27 -17.25 -8.11
N LYS A 187 19.77 -16.84 -6.94
CA LYS A 187 20.58 -17.70 -6.05
C LYS A 187 19.84 -18.97 -5.62
N TYR A 188 18.58 -18.86 -5.21
CA TYR A 188 17.78 -20.02 -4.83
C TYR A 188 17.51 -20.94 -6.02
N LYS A 189 17.15 -20.37 -7.19
CA LYS A 189 16.96 -21.15 -8.43
C LYS A 189 18.22 -21.96 -8.77
N GLU A 190 19.38 -21.33 -8.78
CA GLU A 190 20.67 -21.99 -9.03
C GLU A 190 20.96 -23.11 -8.02
N ALA A 191 20.73 -22.85 -6.72
CA ALA A 191 20.94 -23.84 -5.68
C ALA A 191 20.04 -25.08 -5.88
N ILE A 192 18.77 -24.88 -6.24
CA ILE A 192 17.83 -25.98 -6.53
C ILE A 192 18.31 -26.78 -7.74
N LEU A 193 18.68 -26.12 -8.85
CA LEU A 193 19.14 -26.79 -10.06
C LEU A 193 20.43 -27.57 -9.85
N LYS A 194 21.37 -27.05 -9.06
CA LYS A 194 22.61 -27.76 -8.69
C LYS A 194 22.31 -29.03 -7.88
N ARG A 195 21.39 -28.97 -6.91
CA ARG A 195 20.95 -30.16 -6.15
C ARG A 195 20.34 -31.23 -7.08
N LYS A 196 19.47 -30.83 -7.99
CA LYS A 196 18.83 -31.76 -8.96
C LYS A 196 19.85 -32.46 -9.87
N LYS A 197 20.95 -31.77 -10.22
CA LYS A 197 22.05 -32.35 -11.02
C LYS A 197 22.84 -33.37 -10.23
N ASN A 198 23.05 -33.15 -8.95
CA ASN A 198 23.86 -34.01 -8.08
C ASN A 198 23.09 -35.24 -7.56
N SER A 199 21.77 -35.28 -7.71
CA SER A 199 20.91 -36.39 -7.29
C SER A 199 20.56 -37.37 -8.42
N LYS A 200 21.11 -37.15 -9.62
CA LYS A 200 21.09 -38.06 -10.79
C LYS A 200 22.42 -38.80 -10.93
#